data_04c3953b0782406c119b0df19c4dea83
#
_entry.id   04c3953b0782406c119b0df19c4dea83
#
_cell.length_a   1.000
_cell.length_b   1.000
_cell.length_c   1.000
_cell.angle_alpha   90.00
_cell.angle_beta   90.00
_cell.angle_gamma   90.00
#
_symmetry.space_group_name_H-M   'P 1'
#
loop_
_entity.id
_entity.type
_entity.pdbx_description
1 polymer ?
#
loop_
_entity_poly.entity_id
_entity_poly.type
_entity_poly.pdbx_seq_one_letter_code
_entity_poly.pdbx_strand_id
1 'polypeptide(L)'
;MRINGPSPTKKDYYTLLKPIFFVISAKLLHSPSEQDGAEETFEAVLEQIGSARRKIAIHMYVWRSDVIGNRIGEALLQAARRGVEVTIIKDLSAMMYERIEMNRKSYLPREPGKRRKLWWKLIRPTFPDTFVEDEFSNGAGHELIAHPKVELTWAENAHTHTKYYLFDDRQLVTGSINIEDRHRGYFDYMVHLVDDNLGQHFRARESGKYGPEPGREIEFFFNQTMHGQKRFEIKPRLLQMLDEVKQTLHIEVAYIGDPDINKAIIAAARRGVEVNLLLSEKANIGNDNNYRSAQSLLKSAPVRIFLTPRMIHSKMIAFDRKTIFSGSANISIFSMSKSAELNILVREPGLVEEFLAVADARLAASARVESPDDLDGYSKPLALLQELHQKLNL
;
A
#
# COMPACT_ATOMS: atom_id res chain seq x y z
N MET A 1 42.26 -36.80 -22.71
CA MET A 1 41.33 -37.16 -21.63
C MET A 1 40.43 -35.97 -21.33
N ARG A 2 39.18 -36.00 -21.79
CA ARG A 2 38.16 -34.96 -21.45
C ARG A 2 37.45 -35.43 -20.18
N ILE A 3 37.59 -34.69 -19.12
CA ILE A 3 36.84 -34.94 -17.88
C ILE A 3 35.47 -34.24 -18.03
N ASN A 4 34.47 -35.02 -18.36
CA ASN A 4 33.05 -34.54 -18.30
C ASN A 4 32.60 -34.66 -16.85
N GLY A 5 32.64 -33.57 -16.11
CA GLY A 5 31.91 -33.44 -14.85
C GLY A 5 30.40 -33.24 -15.14
N PRO A 6 29.50 -33.73 -14.27
CA PRO A 6 28.07 -33.52 -14.46
C PRO A 6 27.73 -32.02 -14.45
N SER A 7 26.91 -31.59 -15.38
CA SER A 7 26.39 -30.21 -15.39
C SER A 7 25.58 -29.94 -14.10
N PRO A 8 25.76 -28.79 -13.45
CA PRO A 8 25.07 -28.48 -12.19
C PRO A 8 23.57 -28.51 -12.40
N THR A 9 22.88 -29.20 -11.52
CA THR A 9 21.40 -29.28 -11.54
C THR A 9 20.81 -27.94 -11.09
N LYS A 10 19.57 -27.66 -11.48
CA LYS A 10 18.83 -26.47 -11.00
C LYS A 10 18.87 -26.31 -9.46
N LYS A 11 19.02 -27.40 -8.72
CA LYS A 11 19.14 -27.42 -7.26
C LYS A 11 20.47 -26.83 -6.77
N ASP A 12 21.55 -26.99 -7.56
CA ASP A 12 22.89 -26.52 -7.17
C ASP A 12 23.02 -24.99 -7.35
N TYR A 13 22.26 -24.38 -8.28
CA TYR A 13 22.17 -22.92 -8.42
C TYR A 13 21.48 -22.22 -7.24
N TYR A 14 20.56 -22.92 -6.55
CA TYR A 14 19.87 -22.35 -5.37
C TYR A 14 20.71 -22.40 -4.10
N THR A 15 21.76 -23.22 -4.05
CA THR A 15 22.62 -23.38 -2.86
C THR A 15 23.79 -22.38 -2.83
N LEU A 16 24.16 -21.79 -3.97
CA LEU A 16 25.34 -20.92 -4.09
C LEU A 16 25.08 -19.42 -3.92
N LEU A 17 23.84 -18.98 -3.82
CA LEU A 17 23.49 -17.58 -3.58
C LEU A 17 22.38 -17.49 -2.53
N LYS A 18 22.68 -17.82 -1.28
CA LYS A 18 21.97 -17.21 -0.16
C LYS A 18 22.68 -15.87 0.11
N PRO A 19 22.20 -14.74 -0.41
CA PRO A 19 22.63 -13.47 0.10
C PRO A 19 22.15 -13.43 1.55
N ILE A 20 23.09 -13.36 2.49
CA ILE A 20 22.81 -13.07 3.89
C ILE A 20 22.36 -11.60 3.88
N PHE A 21 21.05 -11.38 3.84
CA PHE A 21 20.49 -10.06 4.00
C PHE A 21 20.41 -9.78 5.50
N PHE A 22 21.30 -8.97 5.98
CA PHE A 22 21.08 -8.22 7.20
C PHE A 22 20.51 -6.88 6.77
N VAL A 23 19.24 -6.59 7.09
CA VAL A 23 18.71 -5.24 7.00
C VAL A 23 19.55 -4.40 7.98
N ILE A 24 20.31 -3.43 7.49
CA ILE A 24 21.18 -2.58 8.32
C ILE A 24 20.34 -1.74 9.27
N SER A 25 19.17 -1.27 8.78
CA SER A 25 18.23 -0.49 9.56
C SER A 25 16.83 -0.63 8.99
N ALA A 26 15.84 -0.73 9.87
CA ALA A 26 14.43 -0.68 9.53
C ALA A 26 13.72 0.26 10.51
N LYS A 27 12.86 1.15 10.02
CA LYS A 27 12.15 2.13 10.83
C LYS A 27 10.72 2.31 10.30
N LEU A 28 9.75 2.43 11.20
CA LEU A 28 8.41 2.85 10.87
C LEU A 28 8.35 4.37 10.79
N LEU A 29 7.95 4.89 9.63
CA LEU A 29 7.71 6.30 9.42
C LEU A 29 6.22 6.58 9.66
N HIS A 30 5.93 7.07 10.85
CA HIS A 30 4.60 7.52 11.24
C HIS A 30 4.74 8.74 12.14
N SER A 31 3.83 9.68 12.06
CA SER A 31 3.82 10.76 13.04
C SER A 31 3.07 10.32 14.30
N PRO A 32 3.68 10.47 15.48
CA PRO A 32 3.00 10.21 16.75
C PRO A 32 1.93 11.28 17.06
N SER A 33 1.98 12.45 16.40
CA SER A 33 0.97 13.48 16.59
C SER A 33 -0.30 13.17 15.79
N GLU A 34 -1.46 13.39 16.40
CA GLU A 34 -2.76 13.19 15.75
C GLU A 34 -2.97 14.10 14.54
N GLN A 35 -2.19 15.17 14.39
CA GLN A 35 -2.41 16.22 13.38
C GLN A 35 -1.57 16.04 12.10
N ASP A 36 -0.47 15.27 12.12
CA ASP A 36 0.51 15.23 11.05
C ASP A 36 0.91 13.81 10.61
N GLY A 37 -0.08 12.91 10.45
CA GLY A 37 0.12 11.47 10.25
C GLY A 37 1.12 11.05 9.15
N ALA A 38 1.32 11.84 8.11
CA ALA A 38 2.25 11.53 7.02
C ALA A 38 3.50 12.44 7.01
N GLU A 39 3.61 13.44 7.89
CA GLU A 39 4.69 14.45 7.82
C GLU A 39 6.07 13.82 7.96
N GLU A 40 6.27 12.91 8.92
CA GLU A 40 7.55 12.21 9.08
C GLU A 40 7.95 11.45 7.81
N THR A 41 6.98 10.81 7.14
CA THR A 41 7.23 10.14 5.87
C THR A 41 7.67 11.14 4.79
N PHE A 42 6.97 12.26 4.67
CA PHE A 42 7.27 13.25 3.63
C PHE A 42 8.63 13.90 3.84
N GLU A 43 8.98 14.25 5.07
CA GLU A 43 10.30 14.81 5.39
C GLU A 43 11.41 13.77 5.16
N ALA A 44 11.21 12.51 5.56
CA ALA A 44 12.17 11.45 5.27
C ALA A 44 12.37 11.23 3.77
N VAL A 45 11.30 11.23 2.98
CA VAL A 45 11.38 11.11 1.50
C VAL A 45 12.13 12.30 0.90
N LEU A 46 11.83 13.53 1.33
CA LEU A 46 12.52 14.74 0.85
C LEU A 46 14.01 14.73 1.20
N GLU A 47 14.37 14.30 2.41
CA GLU A 47 15.76 14.11 2.83
C GLU A 47 16.48 13.11 1.93
N GLN A 48 15.86 11.95 1.66
CA GLN A 48 16.45 10.92 0.80
C GLN A 48 16.58 11.39 -0.66
N ILE A 49 15.62 12.14 -1.19
CA ILE A 49 15.75 12.77 -2.52
C ILE A 49 16.93 13.74 -2.54
N GLY A 50 17.09 14.54 -1.49
CA GLY A 50 18.19 15.49 -1.35
C GLY A 50 19.57 14.82 -1.29
N SER A 51 19.67 13.67 -0.62
CA SER A 51 20.91 12.93 -0.44
C SER A 51 21.27 11.96 -1.57
N ALA A 52 20.32 11.58 -2.41
CA ALA A 52 20.52 10.66 -3.53
C ALA A 52 21.59 11.17 -4.52
N ARG A 53 22.45 10.26 -4.96
CA ARG A 53 23.62 10.57 -5.80
C ARG A 53 23.60 9.91 -7.18
N ARG A 54 22.90 8.80 -7.35
CA ARG A 54 22.92 8.03 -8.59
C ARG A 54 21.54 7.88 -9.21
N LYS A 55 20.59 7.33 -8.47
CA LYS A 55 19.27 7.03 -9.01
C LYS A 55 18.17 7.03 -7.95
N ILE A 56 16.99 7.45 -8.39
CA ILE A 56 15.75 7.41 -7.64
C ILE A 56 14.73 6.69 -8.49
N ALA A 57 14.05 5.67 -7.93
CA ALA A 57 12.90 5.04 -8.56
C ALA A 57 11.68 5.23 -7.69
N ILE A 58 10.58 5.69 -8.29
CA ILE A 58 9.30 5.94 -7.63
C ILE A 58 8.22 5.16 -8.34
N HIS A 59 7.43 4.42 -7.58
CA HIS A 59 6.17 3.84 -8.05
C HIS A 59 5.05 4.42 -7.20
N MET A 60 4.09 5.11 -7.83
CA MET A 60 3.09 5.86 -7.08
C MET A 60 1.71 5.77 -7.73
N TYR A 61 0.70 5.52 -6.88
CA TYR A 61 -0.70 5.48 -7.28
C TYR A 61 -1.25 6.88 -7.47
N VAL A 62 -1.42 7.67 -6.41
CA VAL A 62 -1.89 9.06 -6.46
C VAL A 62 -0.73 10.02 -6.24
N TRP A 63 -0.66 11.05 -7.08
CA TRP A 63 0.25 12.19 -6.92
C TRP A 63 -0.48 13.48 -7.30
N ARG A 64 -0.89 14.23 -6.30
CA ARG A 64 -1.64 15.48 -6.48
C ARG A 64 -0.72 16.68 -6.65
N SER A 65 -1.21 17.71 -7.35
CA SER A 65 -0.57 19.03 -7.41
C SER A 65 -1.01 19.86 -6.21
N ASP A 66 -0.62 19.45 -5.01
CA ASP A 66 -0.80 20.13 -3.75
C ASP A 66 0.55 20.48 -3.11
N VAL A 67 0.59 20.92 -1.85
CA VAL A 67 1.82 21.40 -1.23
C VAL A 67 2.91 20.33 -1.25
N ILE A 68 2.59 19.10 -0.74
CA ILE A 68 3.61 18.04 -0.71
C ILE A 68 3.93 17.49 -2.08
N GLY A 69 2.94 17.40 -2.98
CA GLY A 69 3.16 16.95 -4.35
C GLY A 69 4.11 17.87 -5.11
N ASN A 70 3.97 19.18 -4.94
CA ASN A 70 4.87 20.17 -5.52
C ASN A 70 6.26 20.15 -4.87
N ARG A 71 6.37 20.03 -3.53
CA ARG A 71 7.66 19.91 -2.82
C ARG A 71 8.47 18.69 -3.29
N ILE A 72 7.83 17.52 -3.38
CA ILE A 72 8.50 16.29 -3.86
C ILE A 72 8.92 16.44 -5.32
N GLY A 73 8.05 16.98 -6.17
CA GLY A 73 8.38 17.20 -7.57
C GLY A 73 9.55 18.17 -7.78
N GLU A 74 9.58 19.27 -7.05
CA GLU A 74 10.68 20.21 -7.07
C GLU A 74 12.00 19.57 -6.59
N ALA A 75 11.95 18.81 -5.50
CA ALA A 75 13.12 18.10 -4.99
C ALA A 75 13.68 17.08 -6.01
N LEU A 76 12.81 16.36 -6.73
CA LEU A 76 13.20 15.43 -7.81
C LEU A 76 13.80 16.16 -9.00
N LEU A 77 13.26 17.31 -9.38
CA LEU A 77 13.83 18.13 -10.44
C LEU A 77 15.25 18.62 -10.06
N GLN A 78 15.45 19.05 -8.82
CA GLN A 78 16.76 19.41 -8.32
C GLN A 78 17.72 18.21 -8.28
N ALA A 79 17.24 17.02 -7.91
CA ALA A 79 18.04 15.79 -7.98
C ALA A 79 18.46 15.47 -9.43
N ALA A 80 17.53 15.57 -10.38
CA ALA A 80 17.82 15.36 -11.80
C ALA A 80 18.84 16.39 -12.34
N ARG A 81 18.72 17.65 -11.94
CA ARG A 81 19.71 18.71 -12.27
C ARG A 81 21.09 18.43 -11.68
N ARG A 82 21.18 17.75 -10.54
CA ARG A 82 22.46 17.23 -9.98
C ARG A 82 23.03 16.03 -10.76
N GLY A 83 22.29 15.50 -11.74
CA GLY A 83 22.68 14.34 -12.56
C GLY A 83 22.13 13.00 -12.09
N VAL A 84 21.28 12.98 -11.05
CA VAL A 84 20.60 11.78 -10.55
C VAL A 84 19.59 11.28 -11.60
N GLU A 85 19.58 9.98 -11.87
CA GLU A 85 18.60 9.35 -12.75
C GLU A 85 17.30 9.11 -11.97
N VAL A 86 16.18 9.61 -12.49
CA VAL A 86 14.87 9.50 -11.85
C VAL A 86 13.93 8.71 -12.74
N THR A 87 13.46 7.57 -12.23
CA THR A 87 12.44 6.75 -12.89
C THR A 87 11.13 6.85 -12.11
N ILE A 88 10.05 7.19 -12.79
CA ILE A 88 8.71 7.33 -12.20
C ILE A 88 7.76 6.37 -12.89
N ILE A 89 7.12 5.50 -12.13
CA ILE A 89 5.99 4.68 -12.57
C ILE A 89 4.72 5.23 -11.94
N LYS A 90 3.75 5.62 -12.76
CA LYS A 90 2.50 6.25 -12.33
C LYS A 90 1.29 5.50 -12.83
N ASP A 91 0.33 5.25 -11.96
CA ASP A 91 -0.95 4.66 -12.36
C ASP A 91 -1.79 5.67 -13.16
N LEU A 92 -2.32 5.23 -14.30
CA LEU A 92 -3.14 6.09 -15.14
C LEU A 92 -4.59 6.21 -14.63
N SER A 93 -5.12 5.18 -13.96
CA SER A 93 -6.49 5.21 -13.43
C SER A 93 -6.58 6.14 -12.20
N ALA A 94 -5.51 6.26 -11.43
CA ALA A 94 -5.44 7.14 -10.28
C ALA A 94 -5.67 8.63 -10.61
N MET A 95 -5.37 9.05 -11.84
CA MET A 95 -5.66 10.42 -12.28
C MET A 95 -7.14 10.80 -12.15
N MET A 96 -8.03 9.82 -12.21
CA MET A 96 -9.45 10.04 -11.95
C MET A 96 -9.67 10.51 -10.51
N TYR A 97 -9.12 9.78 -9.54
CA TYR A 97 -9.21 10.14 -8.12
C TYR A 97 -8.57 11.49 -7.83
N GLU A 98 -7.44 11.80 -8.49
CA GLU A 98 -6.77 13.08 -8.35
C GLU A 98 -7.63 14.26 -8.81
N ARG A 99 -8.46 14.07 -9.82
CA ARG A 99 -9.27 15.14 -10.44
C ARG A 99 -10.70 15.19 -9.94
N ILE A 100 -11.35 14.04 -9.72
CA ILE A 100 -12.78 13.98 -9.34
C ILE A 100 -12.95 14.25 -7.85
N GLU A 101 -12.20 13.54 -7.03
CA GLU A 101 -12.42 13.48 -5.59
C GLU A 101 -12.23 14.82 -4.87
N MET A 102 -11.44 15.74 -5.45
CA MET A 102 -11.11 17.01 -4.83
C MET A 102 -11.12 18.21 -5.79
N ASN A 103 -11.60 18.08 -7.01
CA ASN A 103 -11.43 19.06 -8.09
C ASN A 103 -9.97 19.51 -8.29
N ARG A 104 -8.99 18.76 -7.76
CA ARG A 104 -7.56 19.05 -7.81
C ARG A 104 -6.92 18.49 -9.08
N LYS A 105 -5.78 19.03 -9.45
CA LYS A 105 -5.02 18.60 -10.62
C LYS A 105 -4.06 17.47 -10.25
N SER A 106 -3.87 16.52 -11.19
CA SER A 106 -2.72 15.62 -11.12
C SER A 106 -1.43 16.43 -11.18
N TYR A 107 -0.42 16.03 -10.40
CA TYR A 107 0.91 16.64 -10.50
C TYR A 107 1.55 16.34 -11.85
N LEU A 108 1.46 15.10 -12.33
CA LEU A 108 1.98 14.69 -13.63
C LEU A 108 0.86 14.80 -14.67
N PRO A 109 0.91 15.81 -15.56
CA PRO A 109 -0.17 16.10 -16.48
C PRO A 109 -0.25 15.06 -17.61
N ARG A 110 -1.41 14.47 -17.77
CA ARG A 110 -1.77 13.67 -18.93
C ARG A 110 -3.27 13.80 -19.19
N GLU A 111 -3.64 13.98 -20.45
CA GLU A 111 -5.05 13.99 -20.80
C GLU A 111 -5.61 12.57 -20.99
N PRO A 112 -6.67 12.21 -20.27
CA PRO A 112 -7.32 10.91 -20.45
C PRO A 112 -8.03 10.84 -21.80
N GLY A 113 -8.06 9.66 -22.43
CA GLY A 113 -8.78 9.43 -23.67
C GLY A 113 -10.30 9.62 -23.52
N LYS A 114 -11.03 9.87 -24.64
CA LYS A 114 -12.49 10.20 -24.66
C LYS A 114 -13.34 9.17 -23.91
N ARG A 115 -13.06 7.86 -24.05
CA ARG A 115 -13.81 6.79 -23.36
C ARG A 115 -13.68 6.88 -21.84
N ARG A 116 -12.45 7.16 -21.36
CA ARG A 116 -12.16 7.29 -19.93
C ARG A 116 -12.81 8.57 -19.35
N LYS A 117 -12.78 9.69 -20.08
CA LYS A 117 -13.50 10.92 -19.69
C LYS A 117 -15.01 10.69 -19.55
N LEU A 118 -15.63 9.93 -20.47
CA LEU A 118 -17.04 9.58 -20.38
C LEU A 118 -17.34 8.72 -19.14
N TRP A 119 -16.51 7.71 -18.92
CA TRP A 119 -16.66 6.83 -17.76
C TRP A 119 -16.50 7.60 -16.44
N TRP A 120 -15.55 8.51 -16.34
CA TRP A 120 -15.38 9.36 -15.16
C TRP A 120 -16.62 10.22 -14.87
N LYS A 121 -17.26 10.76 -15.90
CA LYS A 121 -18.53 11.50 -15.73
C LYS A 121 -19.64 10.64 -15.12
N LEU A 122 -19.70 9.35 -15.49
CA LEU A 122 -20.72 8.43 -14.97
C LEU A 122 -20.52 8.08 -13.50
N ILE A 123 -19.28 7.93 -13.05
CA ILE A 123 -18.98 7.54 -11.67
C ILE A 123 -18.76 8.73 -10.73
N ARG A 124 -18.56 9.94 -11.25
CA ARG A 124 -18.36 11.14 -10.44
C ARG A 124 -19.37 11.31 -9.30
N PRO A 125 -20.68 11.10 -9.49
CA PRO A 125 -21.66 11.25 -8.41
C PRO A 125 -21.51 10.28 -7.24
N THR A 126 -20.67 9.23 -7.38
CA THR A 126 -20.40 8.26 -6.30
C THR A 126 -19.26 8.68 -5.37
N PHE A 127 -18.59 9.81 -5.69
CA PHE A 127 -17.50 10.35 -4.89
C PHE A 127 -17.96 11.57 -4.10
N PRO A 128 -17.60 11.67 -2.81
CA PRO A 128 -17.93 12.84 -2.01
C PRO A 128 -17.16 14.08 -2.50
N ASP A 129 -17.86 15.13 -2.88
CA ASP A 129 -17.29 16.46 -3.15
C ASP A 129 -17.13 17.21 -1.81
N THR A 130 -16.07 16.94 -1.06
CA THR A 130 -15.92 17.48 0.30
C THR A 130 -14.87 18.59 0.46
N PHE A 131 -14.23 19.05 -0.63
CA PHE A 131 -13.11 19.99 -0.49
C PHE A 131 -13.24 21.24 -1.35
N VAL A 132 -12.77 22.37 -0.77
CA VAL A 132 -12.65 23.67 -1.43
C VAL A 132 -11.57 23.62 -2.51
N GLU A 133 -11.84 24.22 -3.67
CA GLU A 133 -10.87 24.38 -4.73
C GLU A 133 -9.73 25.30 -4.29
N ASP A 134 -8.53 24.75 -4.16
CA ASP A 134 -7.31 25.52 -4.11
C ASP A 134 -6.65 25.52 -5.50
N GLU A 135 -6.26 26.68 -6.00
CA GLU A 135 -5.52 26.79 -7.26
C GLU A 135 -4.04 26.46 -7.02
N PHE A 136 -3.65 25.20 -7.23
CA PHE A 136 -2.25 24.81 -7.21
C PHE A 136 -1.65 24.88 -8.62
N SER A 137 -0.51 25.56 -8.73
CA SER A 137 0.29 25.58 -9.96
C SER A 137 1.04 24.25 -10.11
N ASN A 138 1.02 23.69 -11.32
CA ASN A 138 1.74 22.46 -11.66
C ASN A 138 2.96 22.75 -12.57
N GLY A 139 3.50 23.99 -12.53
CA GLY A 139 4.61 24.39 -13.39
C GLY A 139 5.82 23.47 -13.32
N ALA A 140 6.23 23.07 -12.13
CA ALA A 140 7.38 22.19 -11.92
C ALA A 140 7.15 20.75 -12.48
N GLY A 141 5.91 20.28 -12.58
CA GLY A 141 5.59 18.97 -13.14
C GLY A 141 5.96 18.83 -14.61
N HIS A 142 5.68 19.84 -15.42
CA HIS A 142 6.08 19.86 -16.84
C HIS A 142 7.60 19.88 -17.00
N GLU A 143 8.30 20.68 -16.21
CA GLU A 143 9.76 20.77 -16.25
C GLU A 143 10.40 19.45 -15.81
N LEU A 144 9.87 18.82 -14.75
CA LEU A 144 10.35 17.53 -14.26
C LEU A 144 10.32 16.47 -15.36
N ILE A 145 9.17 16.27 -16.01
CA ILE A 145 9.03 15.21 -17.02
C ILE A 145 9.75 15.51 -18.34
N ALA A 146 10.07 16.78 -18.62
CA ALA A 146 10.87 17.18 -19.78
C ALA A 146 12.38 17.03 -19.56
N HIS A 147 12.83 16.83 -18.33
CA HIS A 147 14.25 16.73 -18.01
C HIS A 147 14.87 15.42 -18.52
N PRO A 148 16.05 15.44 -19.21
CA PRO A 148 16.63 14.24 -19.85
C PRO A 148 17.05 13.13 -18.89
N LYS A 149 17.17 13.41 -17.60
CA LYS A 149 17.45 12.43 -16.53
C LYS A 149 16.18 11.84 -15.89
N VAL A 150 14.99 12.21 -16.37
CA VAL A 150 13.72 11.75 -15.82
C VAL A 150 13.01 10.89 -16.85
N GLU A 151 12.70 9.65 -16.46
CA GLU A 151 11.89 8.71 -17.23
C GLU A 151 10.54 8.50 -16.53
N LEU A 152 9.45 8.82 -17.24
CA LEU A 152 8.08 8.61 -16.76
C LEU A 152 7.40 7.50 -17.55
N THR A 153 7.00 6.43 -16.84
CA THR A 153 6.21 5.33 -17.39
C THR A 153 4.79 5.35 -16.81
N TRP A 154 3.78 5.29 -17.68
CA TRP A 154 2.39 5.13 -17.27
C TRP A 154 1.98 3.67 -17.28
N ALA A 155 1.48 3.16 -16.14
CA ALA A 155 0.88 1.85 -16.06
C ALA A 155 -0.53 1.88 -16.70
N GLU A 156 -0.59 1.64 -18.01
CA GLU A 156 -1.82 1.83 -18.79
C GLU A 156 -2.78 0.62 -18.75
N ASN A 157 -2.21 -0.56 -18.71
CA ASN A 157 -2.93 -1.83 -18.87
C ASN A 157 -3.07 -2.64 -17.59
N ALA A 158 -2.51 -2.14 -16.49
CA ALA A 158 -2.59 -2.75 -15.18
C ALA A 158 -2.93 -1.67 -14.16
N HIS A 159 -3.98 -1.91 -13.39
CA HIS A 159 -4.22 -1.07 -12.22
C HIS A 159 -3.11 -1.34 -11.20
N THR A 160 -2.32 -0.32 -10.87
CA THR A 160 -1.24 -0.47 -9.91
C THR A 160 -1.45 0.44 -8.70
N HIS A 161 -1.62 -0.19 -7.55
CA HIS A 161 -1.78 0.51 -6.27
C HIS A 161 -0.50 0.48 -5.43
N THR A 162 0.59 -0.01 -6.01
CA THR A 162 1.93 -0.06 -5.42
C THR A 162 2.45 1.34 -5.09
N LYS A 163 3.14 1.46 -3.96
CA LYS A 163 3.77 2.71 -3.51
C LYS A 163 5.14 2.41 -2.94
N TYR A 164 6.17 2.94 -3.59
CA TYR A 164 7.53 2.90 -3.05
C TYR A 164 8.40 4.02 -3.60
N TYR A 165 9.47 4.29 -2.87
CA TYR A 165 10.62 5.08 -3.27
C TYR A 165 11.87 4.24 -3.04
N LEU A 166 12.73 4.11 -4.05
CA LEU A 166 14.00 3.40 -3.94
C LEU A 166 15.13 4.34 -4.32
N PHE A 167 16.04 4.59 -3.37
CA PHE A 167 17.14 5.53 -3.50
C PHE A 167 18.46 4.78 -3.57
N ASP A 168 19.25 5.05 -4.61
CA ASP A 168 20.61 4.53 -4.85
C ASP A 168 20.75 3.00 -4.74
N ASP A 169 19.65 2.24 -4.86
CA ASP A 169 19.55 0.80 -4.60
C ASP A 169 19.91 0.37 -3.17
N ARG A 170 19.86 1.28 -2.21
CA ARG A 170 20.23 1.01 -0.82
C ARG A 170 19.12 1.32 0.18
N GLN A 171 18.23 2.20 -0.16
CA GLN A 171 17.16 2.65 0.74
C GLN A 171 15.81 2.50 0.04
N LEU A 172 14.88 1.85 0.71
CA LEU A 172 13.50 1.67 0.24
C LEU A 172 12.53 2.26 1.27
N VAL A 173 11.68 3.16 0.81
CA VAL A 173 10.51 3.63 1.57
C VAL A 173 9.28 3.04 0.89
N THR A 174 8.50 2.22 1.61
CA THR A 174 7.29 1.57 1.07
C THR A 174 6.18 1.46 2.11
N GLY A 175 4.93 1.39 1.65
CA GLY A 175 3.75 1.29 2.52
C GLY A 175 2.48 1.73 1.81
N SER A 176 1.68 2.55 2.49
CA SER A 176 0.34 2.91 2.03
C SER A 176 0.14 4.38 1.66
N ILE A 177 1.07 5.29 2.00
CA ILE A 177 0.92 6.73 1.80
C ILE A 177 1.08 7.11 0.32
N ASN A 178 0.12 7.88 -0.21
CA ASN A 178 0.23 8.53 -1.52
C ASN A 178 0.91 9.91 -1.39
N ILE A 179 1.28 10.51 -2.52
CA ILE A 179 1.80 11.88 -2.54
C ILE A 179 0.62 12.85 -2.61
N GLU A 180 0.06 13.17 -1.45
CA GLU A 180 -1.05 14.11 -1.30
C GLU A 180 -1.18 14.61 0.14
N ASP A 181 -1.53 15.89 0.32
CA ASP A 181 -1.58 16.56 1.62
C ASP A 181 -2.60 15.94 2.60
N ARG A 182 -3.69 15.35 2.11
CA ARG A 182 -4.73 14.79 2.97
C ARG A 182 -4.26 13.62 3.83
N HIS A 183 -3.15 12.94 3.45
CA HIS A 183 -2.58 11.89 4.29
C HIS A 183 -2.04 12.40 5.63
N ARG A 184 -1.78 13.70 5.78
CA ARG A 184 -1.48 14.30 7.09
C ARG A 184 -2.61 14.09 8.10
N GLY A 185 -3.87 14.13 7.64
CA GLY A 185 -5.05 13.88 8.48
C GLY A 185 -5.39 12.40 8.70
N TYR A 186 -4.68 11.44 8.10
CA TYR A 186 -5.01 10.03 8.14
C TYR A 186 -4.15 9.25 9.11
N PHE A 187 -4.67 8.15 9.64
CA PHE A 187 -3.84 7.09 10.19
C PHE A 187 -3.22 6.30 9.05
N ASP A 188 -1.92 6.52 8.86
CA ASP A 188 -1.15 5.89 7.80
C ASP A 188 0.32 5.73 8.22
N TYR A 189 1.12 5.05 7.41
CA TYR A 189 2.57 4.91 7.62
C TYR A 189 3.28 4.40 6.37
N MET A 190 4.60 4.56 6.37
CA MET A 190 5.54 3.88 5.48
C MET A 190 6.60 3.18 6.33
N VAL A 191 7.34 2.27 5.70
CA VAL A 191 8.53 1.64 6.30
C VAL A 191 9.76 2.08 5.52
N HIS A 192 10.79 2.51 6.23
CA HIS A 192 12.09 2.85 5.67
C HIS A 192 13.06 1.71 5.97
N LEU A 193 13.58 1.10 4.93
CA LEU A 193 14.54 0.00 4.98
C LEU A 193 15.87 0.45 4.37
N VAL A 194 16.97 0.11 5.02
CA VAL A 194 18.33 0.45 4.57
C VAL A 194 19.21 -0.80 4.58
N ASP A 195 19.75 -1.17 3.42
CA ASP A 195 20.71 -2.25 3.25
C ASP A 195 21.48 -2.10 1.93
N ASP A 196 22.77 -2.46 1.89
CA ASP A 196 23.62 -2.29 0.71
C ASP A 196 23.16 -3.09 -0.51
N ASN A 197 22.49 -4.20 -0.31
CA ASN A 197 22.01 -5.09 -1.38
C ASN A 197 20.50 -4.98 -1.62
N LEU A 198 19.82 -4.09 -0.88
CA LEU A 198 18.37 -3.98 -0.85
C LEU A 198 17.75 -3.83 -2.25
N GLY A 199 18.29 -2.91 -3.06
CA GLY A 199 17.74 -2.64 -4.38
C GLY A 199 17.92 -3.81 -5.35
N GLN A 200 19.04 -4.53 -5.30
CA GLN A 200 19.23 -5.72 -6.12
C GLN A 200 18.20 -6.81 -5.76
N HIS A 201 18.01 -7.04 -4.47
CA HIS A 201 17.05 -8.01 -3.97
C HIS A 201 15.62 -7.59 -4.32
N PHE A 202 15.24 -6.35 -4.00
CA PHE A 202 13.91 -5.80 -4.28
C PHE A 202 13.55 -5.93 -5.76
N ARG A 203 14.44 -5.50 -6.67
CA ARG A 203 14.21 -5.58 -8.12
C ARG A 203 14.14 -7.04 -8.61
N ALA A 204 14.92 -7.94 -8.03
CA ALA A 204 14.88 -9.36 -8.38
C ALA A 204 13.54 -9.99 -7.92
N ARG A 205 13.01 -9.59 -6.76
CA ARG A 205 11.68 -9.97 -6.29
C ARG A 205 10.58 -9.34 -7.15
N GLU A 206 10.67 -8.04 -7.43
CA GLU A 206 9.72 -7.31 -8.25
C GLU A 206 9.62 -7.91 -9.66
N SER A 207 10.77 -8.18 -10.31
CA SER A 207 10.82 -8.80 -11.65
C SER A 207 10.40 -10.27 -11.68
N GLY A 208 10.14 -10.91 -10.54
CA GLY A 208 9.78 -12.32 -10.46
C GLY A 208 10.94 -13.28 -10.69
N LYS A 209 12.18 -12.79 -10.67
CA LYS A 209 13.38 -13.64 -10.78
C LYS A 209 13.45 -14.67 -9.64
N TYR A 210 12.96 -14.29 -8.46
CA TYR A 210 12.83 -15.18 -7.29
C TYR A 210 11.40 -15.14 -6.76
N GLY A 211 10.95 -16.25 -6.16
CA GLY A 211 9.74 -16.33 -5.36
C GLY A 211 9.94 -15.74 -3.94
N PRO A 212 8.90 -15.75 -3.08
CA PRO A 212 9.04 -15.42 -1.67
C PRO A 212 10.14 -16.28 -1.01
N GLU A 213 10.87 -15.70 -0.06
CA GLU A 213 11.98 -16.35 0.64
C GLU A 213 11.63 -16.50 2.13
N PRO A 214 10.95 -17.58 2.51
CA PRO A 214 10.49 -17.80 3.88
C PRO A 214 11.63 -17.74 4.91
N GLY A 215 11.35 -17.13 6.08
CA GLY A 215 12.27 -17.08 7.20
C GLY A 215 13.20 -15.86 7.22
N ARG A 216 13.07 -14.93 6.27
CA ARG A 216 13.74 -13.64 6.37
C ARG A 216 13.03 -12.72 7.35
N GLU A 217 13.77 -11.78 7.94
CA GLU A 217 13.21 -10.75 8.80
C GLU A 217 12.26 -9.82 8.04
N ILE A 218 12.58 -9.52 6.78
CA ILE A 218 11.73 -8.78 5.85
C ILE A 218 11.55 -9.59 4.56
N GLU A 219 10.31 -9.85 4.19
CA GLU A 219 9.95 -10.50 2.92
C GLU A 219 9.04 -9.60 2.08
N PHE A 220 9.25 -9.57 0.77
CA PHE A 220 8.41 -8.81 -0.17
C PHE A 220 7.40 -9.72 -0.88
N PHE A 221 6.15 -9.27 -0.96
CA PHE A 221 5.06 -9.96 -1.67
C PHE A 221 4.43 -9.03 -2.70
N PHE A 222 4.34 -9.51 -3.92
CA PHE A 222 3.84 -8.74 -5.06
C PHE A 222 2.57 -9.35 -5.63
N ASN A 223 1.58 -8.51 -5.90
CA ASN A 223 0.53 -8.78 -6.86
C ASN A 223 0.85 -8.00 -8.11
N GLN A 224 0.99 -8.66 -9.26
CA GLN A 224 1.26 -7.98 -10.54
C GLN A 224 0.95 -8.90 -11.72
N THR A 225 0.78 -8.28 -12.90
CA THR A 225 0.69 -8.98 -14.16
C THR A 225 1.91 -8.61 -15.01
N MET A 226 2.74 -9.59 -15.34
CA MET A 226 3.95 -9.41 -16.14
C MET A 226 3.87 -10.30 -17.39
N HIS A 227 4.05 -9.71 -18.57
CA HIS A 227 4.01 -10.44 -19.84
C HIS A 227 2.75 -11.32 -19.99
N GLY A 228 1.59 -10.83 -19.51
CA GLY A 228 0.31 -11.55 -19.54
C GLY A 228 0.14 -12.63 -18.44
N GLN A 229 1.17 -12.90 -17.64
CA GLN A 229 1.11 -13.84 -16.52
C GLN A 229 0.80 -13.12 -15.22
N LYS A 230 -0.21 -13.61 -14.48
CA LYS A 230 -0.57 -13.12 -13.15
C LYS A 230 0.33 -13.75 -12.08
N ARG A 231 0.96 -12.91 -11.27
CA ARG A 231 1.68 -13.29 -10.06
C ARG A 231 1.02 -12.59 -8.88
N PHE A 232 0.15 -13.28 -8.18
CA PHE A 232 -0.61 -12.75 -7.04
C PHE A 232 -0.21 -13.53 -5.80
N GLU A 233 0.72 -12.97 -5.01
CA GLU A 233 1.35 -13.62 -3.85
C GLU A 233 0.68 -13.24 -2.52
N ILE A 234 0.01 -12.06 -2.46
CA ILE A 234 -0.48 -11.46 -1.23
C ILE A 234 -1.61 -12.28 -0.61
N LYS A 235 -2.67 -12.56 -1.38
CA LYS A 235 -3.84 -13.30 -0.86
C LYS A 235 -3.51 -14.71 -0.40
N PRO A 236 -2.77 -15.54 -1.17
CA PRO A 236 -2.38 -16.87 -0.71
C PRO A 236 -1.56 -16.84 0.59
N ARG A 237 -0.62 -15.89 0.70
CA ARG A 237 0.18 -15.74 1.92
C ARG A 237 -0.67 -15.31 3.11
N LEU A 238 -1.55 -14.34 2.92
CA LEU A 238 -2.45 -13.86 3.97
C LEU A 238 -3.38 -14.98 4.47
N LEU A 239 -3.97 -15.78 3.57
CA LEU A 239 -4.80 -16.93 3.93
C LEU A 239 -4.02 -17.96 4.73
N GLN A 240 -2.79 -18.27 4.34
CA GLN A 240 -1.91 -19.17 5.08
C GLN A 240 -1.66 -18.64 6.51
N MET A 241 -1.31 -17.36 6.66
CA MET A 241 -1.06 -16.77 7.98
C MET A 241 -2.30 -16.74 8.86
N LEU A 242 -3.49 -16.50 8.28
CA LEU A 242 -4.78 -16.57 8.99
C LEU A 242 -5.11 -17.97 9.47
N ASP A 243 -4.65 -19.01 8.76
CA ASP A 243 -4.78 -20.41 9.19
C ASP A 243 -3.79 -20.77 10.32
N GLU A 244 -2.57 -20.21 10.25
CA GLU A 244 -1.47 -20.47 11.19
C GLU A 244 -1.57 -19.71 12.52
N VAL A 245 -2.26 -18.57 12.58
CA VAL A 245 -2.37 -17.71 13.78
C VAL A 245 -3.02 -18.44 14.95
N LYS A 246 -2.45 -18.24 16.17
CA LYS A 246 -2.84 -19.04 17.35
C LYS A 246 -3.40 -18.24 18.53
N GLN A 247 -2.94 -16.99 18.73
CA GLN A 247 -3.26 -16.23 19.92
C GLN A 247 -4.00 -14.92 19.61
N THR A 248 -3.38 -14.05 18.83
CA THR A 248 -3.93 -12.72 18.57
C THR A 248 -3.83 -12.35 17.10
N LEU A 249 -4.87 -11.70 16.61
CA LEU A 249 -4.94 -11.13 15.27
C LEU A 249 -5.43 -9.69 15.38
N HIS A 250 -4.59 -8.72 15.06
CA HIS A 250 -4.98 -7.33 14.96
C HIS A 250 -4.99 -6.91 13.49
N ILE A 251 -6.09 -6.34 13.03
CA ILE A 251 -6.29 -5.87 11.64
C ILE A 251 -6.61 -4.39 11.68
N GLU A 252 -5.82 -3.59 11.00
CA GLU A 252 -6.06 -2.18 10.73
C GLU A 252 -6.05 -1.98 9.21
N VAL A 253 -7.17 -1.58 8.62
CA VAL A 253 -7.29 -1.50 7.17
C VAL A 253 -8.30 -0.45 6.74
N ALA A 254 -8.00 0.24 5.62
CA ALA A 254 -8.91 1.23 5.05
C ALA A 254 -10.20 0.56 4.51
N TYR A 255 -10.06 -0.56 3.80
CA TYR A 255 -11.20 -1.24 3.16
C TYR A 255 -11.12 -2.75 3.34
N ILE A 256 -12.24 -3.35 3.79
CA ILE A 256 -12.41 -4.79 3.96
C ILE A 256 -13.64 -5.29 3.19
N GLY A 257 -13.54 -6.46 2.55
CA GLY A 257 -14.65 -7.01 1.77
C GLY A 257 -14.30 -8.23 0.91
N ASP A 258 -13.06 -8.76 1.00
CA ASP A 258 -12.74 -10.04 0.34
C ASP A 258 -13.41 -11.20 1.08
N PRO A 259 -14.29 -11.97 0.41
CA PRO A 259 -15.08 -13.02 1.11
C PRO A 259 -14.24 -14.18 1.62
N ASP A 260 -13.12 -14.52 0.97
CA ASP A 260 -12.28 -15.64 1.44
C ASP A 260 -11.47 -15.23 2.67
N ILE A 261 -10.95 -13.99 2.67
CA ILE A 261 -10.27 -13.44 3.85
C ILE A 261 -11.24 -13.30 5.02
N ASN A 262 -12.47 -12.79 4.79
CA ASN A 262 -13.48 -12.69 5.84
C ASN A 262 -13.81 -14.09 6.43
N LYS A 263 -13.94 -15.13 5.59
CA LYS A 263 -14.12 -16.52 6.07
C LYS A 263 -12.94 -17.00 6.89
N ALA A 264 -11.71 -16.68 6.50
CA ALA A 264 -10.50 -17.07 7.23
C ALA A 264 -10.41 -16.35 8.59
N ILE A 265 -10.78 -15.06 8.67
CA ILE A 265 -10.89 -14.30 9.93
C ILE A 265 -11.92 -14.96 10.87
N ILE A 266 -13.11 -15.31 10.36
CA ILE A 266 -14.15 -16.02 11.12
C ILE A 266 -13.61 -17.36 11.64
N ALA A 267 -12.90 -18.12 10.81
CA ALA A 267 -12.32 -19.40 11.20
C ALA A 267 -11.27 -19.24 12.30
N ALA A 268 -10.39 -18.21 12.21
CA ALA A 268 -9.42 -17.91 13.25
C ALA A 268 -10.11 -17.56 14.59
N ALA A 269 -11.10 -16.67 14.57
CA ALA A 269 -11.86 -16.31 15.77
C ALA A 269 -12.58 -17.53 16.41
N ARG A 270 -13.15 -18.41 15.59
CA ARG A 270 -13.78 -19.67 16.07
C ARG A 270 -12.79 -20.69 16.65
N ARG A 271 -11.51 -20.62 16.27
CA ARG A 271 -10.43 -21.40 16.91
C ARG A 271 -9.98 -20.84 18.26
N GLY A 272 -10.52 -19.69 18.68
CA GLY A 272 -10.18 -19.03 19.94
C GLY A 272 -9.10 -17.94 19.80
N VAL A 273 -8.71 -17.56 18.57
CA VAL A 273 -7.84 -16.42 18.34
C VAL A 273 -8.57 -15.14 18.74
N GLU A 274 -7.92 -14.29 19.54
CA GLU A 274 -8.43 -12.97 19.87
C GLU A 274 -8.28 -12.04 18.64
N VAL A 275 -9.40 -11.69 18.01
CA VAL A 275 -9.41 -10.88 16.80
C VAL A 275 -9.89 -9.47 17.09
N ASN A 276 -9.05 -8.49 16.75
CA ASN A 276 -9.36 -7.06 16.79
C ASN A 276 -9.34 -6.50 15.36
N LEU A 277 -10.44 -5.88 14.92
CA LEU A 277 -10.53 -5.18 13.65
C LEU A 277 -10.78 -3.70 13.91
N LEU A 278 -9.88 -2.84 13.47
CA LEU A 278 -9.99 -1.39 13.55
C LEU A 278 -10.33 -0.82 12.17
N LEU A 279 -11.42 -0.05 12.11
CA LEU A 279 -11.93 0.63 10.92
C LEU A 279 -12.20 2.12 11.20
N SER A 280 -12.31 2.92 10.14
CA SER A 280 -12.81 4.29 10.24
C SER A 280 -14.33 4.30 10.43
N GLU A 281 -14.86 5.22 11.25
CA GLU A 281 -16.29 5.52 11.29
C GLU A 281 -16.81 6.01 9.93
N LYS A 282 -15.98 6.79 9.24
CA LYS A 282 -16.28 7.33 7.91
C LYS A 282 -15.07 7.15 7.00
N ALA A 283 -15.05 6.05 6.26
CA ALA A 283 -14.07 5.88 5.20
C ALA A 283 -14.37 6.85 4.04
N ASN A 284 -13.32 7.36 3.39
CA ASN A 284 -13.47 8.27 2.25
C ASN A 284 -14.18 7.62 1.04
N ILE A 285 -14.04 6.30 0.88
CA ILE A 285 -14.71 5.50 -0.16
C ILE A 285 -15.08 4.15 0.44
N GLY A 286 -16.17 3.52 -0.03
CA GLY A 286 -16.50 2.13 0.31
C GLY A 286 -16.92 1.88 1.76
N ASN A 287 -17.32 2.89 2.49
CA ASN A 287 -17.72 2.78 3.89
C ASN A 287 -18.83 1.74 4.11
N ASP A 288 -19.83 1.71 3.21
CA ASP A 288 -20.95 0.77 3.30
C ASP A 288 -20.51 -0.69 3.19
N ASN A 289 -19.51 -0.97 2.36
CA ASN A 289 -18.94 -2.32 2.25
C ASN A 289 -18.10 -2.71 3.48
N ASN A 290 -17.40 -1.74 4.10
CA ASN A 290 -16.71 -1.96 5.37
C ASN A 290 -17.70 -2.34 6.47
N TYR A 291 -18.77 -1.59 6.64
CA TYR A 291 -19.80 -1.82 7.67
C TYR A 291 -20.53 -3.14 7.45
N ARG A 292 -20.89 -3.47 6.20
CA ARG A 292 -21.47 -4.76 5.85
C ARG A 292 -20.54 -5.93 6.21
N SER A 293 -19.26 -5.81 5.91
CA SER A 293 -18.26 -6.83 6.23
C SER A 293 -18.08 -6.96 7.74
N ALA A 294 -17.93 -5.84 8.45
CA ALA A 294 -17.81 -5.79 9.90
C ALA A 294 -19.03 -6.42 10.59
N GLN A 295 -20.24 -6.06 10.18
CA GLN A 295 -21.48 -6.63 10.71
C GLN A 295 -21.55 -8.16 10.47
N SER A 296 -21.13 -8.62 9.29
CA SER A 296 -21.07 -10.06 8.99
C SER A 296 -20.08 -10.79 9.87
N LEU A 297 -18.91 -10.21 10.16
CA LEU A 297 -17.91 -10.78 11.08
C LEU A 297 -18.46 -10.90 12.50
N LEU A 298 -19.07 -9.82 13.04
CA LEU A 298 -19.68 -9.82 14.38
C LEU A 298 -20.79 -10.88 14.54
N LYS A 299 -21.65 -11.03 13.51
CA LYS A 299 -22.72 -12.03 13.52
C LYS A 299 -22.20 -13.46 13.42
N SER A 300 -20.98 -13.66 12.90
CA SER A 300 -20.47 -14.99 12.56
C SER A 300 -19.49 -15.57 13.57
N ALA A 301 -18.77 -14.73 14.33
CA ALA A 301 -17.72 -15.17 15.24
C ALA A 301 -17.42 -14.10 16.32
N PRO A 302 -16.71 -14.43 17.41
CA PRO A 302 -16.34 -13.50 18.47
C PRO A 302 -15.20 -12.58 18.02
N VAL A 303 -15.47 -11.72 17.03
CA VAL A 303 -14.57 -10.69 16.54
C VAL A 303 -14.87 -9.38 17.27
N ARG A 304 -13.85 -8.69 17.77
CA ARG A 304 -13.98 -7.35 18.35
C ARG A 304 -13.74 -6.31 17.26
N ILE A 305 -14.68 -5.40 17.06
CA ILE A 305 -14.58 -4.32 16.09
C ILE A 305 -14.48 -3.00 16.82
N PHE A 306 -13.60 -2.15 16.32
CA PHE A 306 -13.35 -0.82 16.83
C PHE A 306 -13.51 0.19 15.70
N LEU A 307 -14.08 1.34 16.01
CA LEU A 307 -14.23 2.47 15.08
C LEU A 307 -13.45 3.68 15.60
N THR A 308 -12.74 4.32 14.70
CA THR A 308 -12.07 5.60 14.98
C THR A 308 -12.67 6.70 14.12
N PRO A 309 -12.88 7.92 14.65
CA PRO A 309 -13.35 9.06 13.86
C PRO A 309 -12.33 9.49 12.79
N ARG A 310 -11.05 9.15 12.98
CA ARG A 310 -9.99 9.46 12.04
C ARG A 310 -9.98 8.47 10.86
N MET A 311 -9.76 8.98 9.65
CA MET A 311 -9.62 8.12 8.47
C MET A 311 -8.38 7.22 8.60
N ILE A 312 -8.60 5.90 8.59
CA ILE A 312 -7.56 4.91 8.45
C ILE A 312 -7.27 4.71 6.97
N HIS A 313 -6.04 4.91 6.56
CA HIS A 313 -5.58 4.53 5.23
C HIS A 313 -4.45 3.50 5.27
N SER A 314 -3.92 3.20 6.43
CA SER A 314 -3.00 2.09 6.68
C SER A 314 -3.60 0.73 6.32
N LYS A 315 -2.74 -0.25 6.02
CA LYS A 315 -3.09 -1.65 5.78
C LYS A 315 -2.07 -2.50 6.54
N MET A 316 -2.40 -2.84 7.79
CA MET A 316 -1.54 -3.58 8.69
C MET A 316 -2.31 -4.73 9.34
N ILE A 317 -1.68 -5.88 9.37
CA ILE A 317 -2.19 -7.07 10.08
C ILE A 317 -1.06 -7.60 10.96
N ALA A 318 -1.30 -7.66 12.28
CA ALA A 318 -0.35 -8.23 13.23
C ALA A 318 -0.83 -9.63 13.67
N PHE A 319 0.06 -10.61 13.55
CA PHE A 319 -0.17 -12.01 13.89
C PHE A 319 0.63 -12.38 15.14
N ASP A 320 -0.06 -12.84 16.18
CA ASP A 320 0.51 -13.30 17.46
C ASP A 320 1.51 -12.31 18.09
N ARG A 321 1.38 -11.00 17.75
CA ARG A 321 2.29 -9.91 18.16
C ARG A 321 3.77 -10.17 17.81
N LYS A 322 4.03 -10.96 16.76
CA LYS A 322 5.38 -11.39 16.34
C LYS A 322 5.66 -11.13 14.87
N THR A 323 4.63 -11.00 14.07
CA THR A 323 4.76 -10.84 12.63
C THR A 323 3.77 -9.80 12.14
N ILE A 324 4.25 -8.85 11.34
CA ILE A 324 3.43 -7.83 10.71
C ILE A 324 3.35 -8.09 9.22
N PHE A 325 2.15 -8.05 8.65
CA PHE A 325 1.91 -8.04 7.22
C PHE A 325 1.32 -6.69 6.83
N SER A 326 2.05 -5.91 6.07
CA SER A 326 1.70 -4.52 5.78
C SER A 326 2.09 -4.10 4.37
N GLY A 327 1.48 -3.03 3.85
CA GLY A 327 1.81 -2.50 2.54
C GLY A 327 0.69 -1.72 1.88
N SER A 328 0.56 -1.84 0.55
CA SER A 328 -0.43 -1.10 -0.21
C SER A 328 -1.80 -1.80 -0.32
N ALA A 329 -1.86 -3.13 -0.12
CA ALA A 329 -3.05 -3.94 -0.41
C ALA A 329 -4.14 -3.82 0.66
N ASN A 330 -5.31 -3.36 0.27
CA ASN A 330 -6.53 -3.47 1.08
C ASN A 330 -7.04 -4.92 1.12
N ILE A 331 -7.87 -5.25 2.11
CA ILE A 331 -8.58 -6.54 2.17
C ILE A 331 -9.85 -6.46 1.30
N SER A 332 -9.69 -6.06 0.06
CA SER A 332 -10.78 -5.94 -0.93
C SER A 332 -10.60 -6.96 -2.05
N ILE A 333 -11.70 -7.35 -2.72
CA ILE A 333 -11.64 -8.25 -3.88
C ILE A 333 -10.68 -7.68 -4.94
N PHE A 334 -10.72 -6.36 -5.14
CA PHE A 334 -9.90 -5.69 -6.14
C PHE A 334 -8.40 -5.78 -5.84
N SER A 335 -7.97 -5.40 -4.63
CA SER A 335 -6.55 -5.49 -4.22
C SER A 335 -6.05 -6.94 -4.18
N MET A 336 -6.91 -7.89 -3.76
CA MET A 336 -6.51 -9.28 -3.60
C MET A 336 -6.40 -10.07 -4.90
N SER A 337 -7.07 -9.62 -5.99
CA SER A 337 -7.16 -10.45 -7.22
C SER A 337 -6.93 -9.70 -8.54
N LYS A 338 -6.79 -8.37 -8.53
CA LYS A 338 -6.79 -7.56 -9.76
C LYS A 338 -5.76 -6.46 -9.82
N SER A 339 -5.48 -5.78 -8.69
CA SER A 339 -4.54 -4.68 -8.62
C SER A 339 -3.12 -5.17 -8.43
N ALA A 340 -2.16 -4.49 -9.04
CA ALA A 340 -0.77 -4.63 -8.64
C ALA A 340 -0.57 -3.95 -7.28
N GLU A 341 0.05 -4.68 -6.37
CA GLU A 341 0.24 -4.28 -4.96
C GLU A 341 1.62 -4.73 -4.49
N LEU A 342 2.12 -4.08 -3.46
CA LEU A 342 3.33 -4.46 -2.74
C LEU A 342 3.02 -4.53 -1.24
N ASN A 343 3.23 -5.71 -0.66
CA ASN A 343 3.23 -5.89 0.78
C ASN A 343 4.57 -6.41 1.28
N ILE A 344 4.86 -6.13 2.53
CA ILE A 344 5.99 -6.68 3.27
C ILE A 344 5.48 -7.56 4.40
N LEU A 345 6.23 -8.60 4.70
CA LEU A 345 6.12 -9.36 5.93
C LEU A 345 7.31 -9.01 6.80
N VAL A 346 7.06 -8.57 8.02
CA VAL A 346 8.07 -8.10 8.97
C VAL A 346 8.14 -9.06 10.16
N ARG A 347 9.35 -9.54 10.47
CA ARG A 347 9.70 -10.30 11.68
C ARG A 347 10.86 -9.66 12.43
N GLU A 348 11.45 -8.59 11.87
CA GLU A 348 12.49 -7.81 12.56
C GLU A 348 11.90 -7.26 13.87
N PRO A 349 12.47 -7.61 15.05
CA PRO A 349 11.82 -7.37 16.33
C PRO A 349 11.56 -5.90 16.63
N GLY A 350 12.51 -5.02 16.34
CA GLY A 350 12.40 -3.58 16.62
C GLY A 350 11.27 -2.95 15.81
N LEU A 351 11.20 -3.27 14.51
CA LEU A 351 10.14 -2.76 13.65
C LEU A 351 8.76 -3.35 14.03
N VAL A 352 8.70 -4.62 14.45
CA VAL A 352 7.47 -5.22 14.98
C VAL A 352 6.98 -4.46 16.22
N GLU A 353 7.89 -4.12 17.14
CA GLU A 353 7.54 -3.33 18.35
C GLU A 353 7.02 -1.93 17.99
N GLU A 354 7.64 -1.24 17.03
CA GLU A 354 7.16 0.07 16.55
C GLU A 354 5.72 -0.04 15.99
N PHE A 355 5.45 -1.03 15.14
CA PHE A 355 4.11 -1.28 14.61
C PHE A 355 3.09 -1.57 15.70
N LEU A 356 3.44 -2.42 16.67
CA LEU A 356 2.53 -2.80 17.75
C LEU A 356 2.23 -1.63 18.68
N ALA A 357 3.21 -0.78 18.97
CA ALA A 357 3.01 0.42 19.80
C ALA A 357 1.99 1.36 19.15
N VAL A 358 2.10 1.58 17.82
CA VAL A 358 1.14 2.40 17.05
C VAL A 358 -0.25 1.75 17.05
N ALA A 359 -0.33 0.45 16.79
CA ALA A 359 -1.59 -0.29 16.74
C ALA A 359 -2.32 -0.27 18.10
N ASP A 360 -1.60 -0.52 19.19
CA ASP A 360 -2.16 -0.51 20.55
C ASP A 360 -2.68 0.88 20.93
N ALA A 361 -1.94 1.94 20.62
CA ALA A 361 -2.36 3.32 20.87
C ALA A 361 -3.63 3.69 20.11
N ARG A 362 -3.69 3.35 18.81
CA ARG A 362 -4.87 3.60 17.97
C ARG A 362 -6.08 2.81 18.44
N LEU A 363 -5.89 1.54 18.80
CA LEU A 363 -6.95 0.68 19.32
C LEU A 363 -7.51 1.23 20.64
N ALA A 364 -6.63 1.65 21.56
CA ALA A 364 -7.02 2.21 22.86
C ALA A 364 -7.80 3.54 22.71
N ALA A 365 -7.53 4.32 21.67
CA ALA A 365 -8.23 5.57 21.37
C ALA A 365 -9.52 5.40 20.57
N SER A 366 -9.90 4.18 20.23
CA SER A 366 -11.04 3.89 19.35
C SER A 366 -12.24 3.35 20.12
N ALA A 367 -13.45 3.64 19.64
CA ALA A 367 -14.68 3.14 20.24
C ALA A 367 -14.96 1.70 19.83
N ARG A 368 -15.26 0.84 20.80
CA ARG A 368 -15.67 -0.54 20.55
C ARG A 368 -17.11 -0.58 20.07
N VAL A 369 -17.37 -1.36 19.04
CA VAL A 369 -18.73 -1.70 18.57
C VAL A 369 -19.26 -2.83 19.47
N GLU A 370 -20.37 -2.56 20.16
CA GLU A 370 -20.95 -3.52 21.13
C GLU A 370 -21.93 -4.47 20.48
N SER A 371 -22.63 -4.05 19.43
CA SER A 371 -23.60 -4.88 18.73
C SER A 371 -23.54 -4.70 17.20
N PRO A 372 -24.01 -5.70 16.41
CA PRO A 372 -24.16 -5.54 14.97
C PRO A 372 -25.07 -4.38 14.55
N ASP A 373 -26.00 -3.97 15.41
CA ASP A 373 -26.96 -2.89 15.12
C ASP A 373 -26.28 -1.50 15.15
N ASP A 374 -25.18 -1.36 15.89
CA ASP A 374 -24.36 -0.14 15.87
C ASP A 374 -23.75 0.15 14.49
N LEU A 375 -23.77 -0.85 13.61
CA LEU A 375 -23.29 -0.76 12.23
C LEU A 375 -24.43 -0.68 11.19
N ASP A 376 -25.68 -0.52 11.59
CA ASP A 376 -26.83 -0.50 10.67
C ASP A 376 -26.96 0.78 9.84
N GLY A 377 -26.14 1.81 10.11
CA GLY A 377 -26.16 3.09 9.41
C GLY A 377 -25.67 3.07 7.94
N TYR A 378 -25.42 1.90 7.33
CA TYR A 378 -24.96 1.79 5.96
C TYR A 378 -26.09 1.49 4.95
N SER A 379 -25.89 1.91 3.70
CA SER A 379 -26.79 1.62 2.59
C SER A 379 -26.52 0.23 2.01
N LYS A 380 -27.43 -0.73 2.25
CA LYS A 380 -27.32 -2.09 1.67
C LYS A 380 -27.24 -2.09 0.13
N PRO A 381 -28.04 -1.29 -0.62
CA PRO A 381 -27.90 -1.19 -2.08
C PRO A 381 -26.52 -0.64 -2.50
N LEU A 382 -26.03 0.38 -1.80
CA LEU A 382 -24.73 0.98 -2.12
C LEU A 382 -23.58 0.01 -1.82
N ALA A 383 -23.62 -0.72 -0.70
CA ALA A 383 -22.64 -1.76 -0.38
C ALA A 383 -22.60 -2.86 -1.46
N LEU A 384 -23.77 -3.27 -1.97
CA LEU A 384 -23.83 -4.25 -3.06
C LEU A 384 -23.26 -3.68 -4.36
N LEU A 385 -23.54 -2.43 -4.68
CA LEU A 385 -23.01 -1.74 -5.85
C LEU A 385 -21.47 -1.62 -5.76
N GLN A 386 -20.94 -1.26 -4.59
CA GLN A 386 -19.51 -1.18 -4.33
C GLN A 386 -18.82 -2.55 -4.50
N GLU A 387 -19.44 -3.63 -4.03
CA GLU A 387 -18.93 -4.99 -4.24
C GLU A 387 -18.96 -5.39 -5.71
N LEU A 388 -20.06 -5.10 -6.41
CA LEU A 388 -20.21 -5.40 -7.84
C LEU A 388 -19.17 -4.65 -8.68
N HIS A 389 -18.94 -3.37 -8.37
CA HIS A 389 -17.88 -2.55 -8.98
C HIS A 389 -16.50 -3.23 -8.84
N GLN A 390 -16.16 -3.69 -7.63
CA GLN A 390 -14.89 -4.41 -7.40
C GLN A 390 -14.80 -5.74 -8.18
N LYS A 391 -15.92 -6.44 -8.38
CA LYS A 391 -15.97 -7.71 -9.13
C LYS A 391 -15.85 -7.51 -10.64
N LEU A 392 -16.44 -6.45 -11.17
CA LEU A 392 -16.57 -6.25 -12.64
C LEU A 392 -15.39 -5.50 -13.29
N ASN A 393 -14.42 -4.99 -12.54
CA ASN A 393 -13.34 -4.12 -13.04
C ASN A 393 -13.84 -2.78 -13.62
N LEU A 394 -14.98 -2.31 -13.20
CA LEU A 394 -15.55 -1.06 -13.68
C LEU A 394 -14.94 0.14 -12.97
#